data_4e356c561361e51406db116a2548a4dd
#
_entry.id   4e356c561361e51406db116a2548a4dd
#
_cell.length_a   1.000
_cell.length_b   1.000
_cell.length_c   1.000
_cell.angle_alpha   90.00
_cell.angle_beta   90.00
_cell.angle_gamma   90.00
#
_symmetry.space_group_name_H-M   'P 1'
#
loop_
_entity.id
_entity.type
_entity.pdbx_description
1 polymer ?
#
loop_
_entity_poly.entity_id
_entity_poly.type
_entity_poly.pdbx_seq_one_letter_code
_entity_poly.pdbx_strand_id
1 'polypeptide(L)' 'MLVLGRRTGENIRIGDDIKVIVLEVRGGQIKLGIEAPLHVQVHREEIYERIQRQNRRAAAQAPADLEEAVRLLRTNTPQ' A
#
# COMPACT_ATOMS: atom_id res chain seq x y z
N MET A 1 8.72 -8.84 13.12
CA MET A 1 7.40 -8.96 12.48
C MET A 1 6.37 -9.39 13.51
N LEU A 2 5.19 -8.80 13.48
CA LEU A 2 4.08 -9.22 14.33
C LEU A 2 3.22 -10.23 13.57
N VAL A 3 2.97 -11.38 14.21
CA VAL A 3 2.13 -12.42 13.63
C VAL A 3 0.89 -12.57 14.51
N LEU A 4 -0.29 -12.50 13.89
CA LEU A 4 -1.57 -12.57 14.58
C LEU A 4 -2.45 -13.66 13.98
N GLY A 5 -3.16 -14.39 14.85
CA GLY A 5 -4.21 -15.29 14.43
C GLY A 5 -5.58 -14.66 14.65
N ARG A 6 -6.42 -14.63 13.64
CA ARG A 6 -7.78 -14.10 13.75
C ARG A 6 -8.77 -15.03 13.04
N ARG A 7 -10.01 -14.99 13.48
CA ARG A 7 -11.09 -15.78 12.90
C ARG A 7 -11.96 -14.90 12.01
N THR A 8 -12.79 -15.54 11.19
CA THR A 8 -13.76 -14.84 10.35
C THR A 8 -14.63 -13.91 11.20
N GLY A 9 -14.77 -12.67 10.74
CA GLY A 9 -15.55 -11.65 11.42
C GLY A 9 -14.76 -10.85 12.45
N GLU A 10 -13.53 -11.26 12.77
CA GLU A 10 -12.70 -10.53 13.71
C GLU A 10 -11.87 -9.48 13.02
N ASN A 11 -11.49 -8.45 13.77
CA ASN A 11 -10.82 -7.27 13.24
C ASN A 11 -9.42 -7.13 13.82
N ILE A 12 -8.58 -6.43 13.05
CA ILE A 12 -7.25 -6.01 13.48
C ILE A 12 -7.16 -4.50 13.27
N ARG A 13 -6.70 -3.78 14.28
CA ARG A 13 -6.52 -2.34 14.20
C ARG A 13 -5.04 -2.02 14.00
N ILE A 14 -4.72 -1.19 12.99
CA ILE A 14 -3.38 -0.72 12.73
C ILE A 14 -3.38 0.79 12.93
N GLY A 15 -2.74 1.26 13.99
CA GLY A 15 -2.86 2.64 14.38
C GLY A 15 -4.31 2.97 14.75
N ASP A 16 -4.71 4.21 14.54
CA ASP A 16 -6.08 4.65 14.82
C ASP A 16 -6.97 4.63 13.57
N ASP A 17 -6.37 4.60 12.40
CA ASP A 17 -7.05 4.90 11.15
C ASP A 17 -7.29 3.69 10.26
N ILE A 18 -6.58 2.60 10.48
CA ILE A 18 -6.63 1.44 9.60
C ILE A 18 -7.24 0.26 10.35
N LYS A 19 -8.22 -0.36 9.70
CA LYS A 19 -8.90 -1.53 10.25
C LYS A 19 -8.88 -2.64 9.21
N VAL A 20 -8.46 -3.82 9.62
CA VAL A 20 -8.46 -5.00 8.77
C VAL A 20 -9.49 -5.99 9.31
N ILE A 21 -10.38 -6.44 8.45
CA ILE A 21 -11.46 -7.34 8.80
C ILE A 21 -11.26 -8.66 8.06
N VAL A 22 -11.34 -9.78 8.78
CA VAL A 22 -11.31 -11.09 8.15
C VAL A 22 -12.72 -11.41 7.68
N LEU A 23 -12.97 -11.32 6.37
CA LEU A 23 -14.29 -11.53 5.80
C LEU A 23 -14.59 -13.00 5.58
N GLU A 24 -13.64 -13.77 5.05
CA GLU A 24 -13.85 -15.16 4.73
C GLU A 24 -12.53 -15.91 4.73
N VAL A 25 -12.56 -17.12 5.24
CA VAL A 25 -11.44 -18.06 5.16
C VAL A 25 -11.96 -19.31 4.50
N ARG A 26 -11.46 -19.63 3.31
CA ARG A 26 -11.94 -20.80 2.56
C ARG A 26 -10.76 -21.48 1.87
N GLY A 27 -10.48 -22.72 2.28
CA GLY A 27 -9.38 -23.48 1.70
C GLY A 27 -8.06 -22.74 1.83
N GLY A 28 -7.37 -22.53 0.73
CA GLY A 28 -6.12 -21.78 0.71
C GLY A 28 -6.28 -20.28 0.46
N GLN A 29 -7.52 -19.76 0.52
CA GLN A 29 -7.79 -18.36 0.22
C GLN A 29 -8.40 -17.62 1.41
N ILE A 30 -7.92 -16.43 1.65
CA ILE A 30 -8.42 -15.55 2.71
C ILE A 30 -8.87 -14.25 2.07
N LYS A 31 -10.08 -13.80 2.40
CA LYS A 31 -10.59 -12.50 1.98
C LYS A 31 -10.50 -11.53 3.14
N LEU A 32 -9.89 -10.39 2.89
CA LEU A 32 -9.72 -9.34 3.88
C LEU A 32 -10.41 -8.06 3.41
N GLY A 33 -11.13 -7.43 4.34
CA GLY A 33 -11.62 -6.08 4.12
C GLY A 33 -10.69 -5.11 4.81
N ILE A 34 -10.34 -4.03 4.13
CA ILE A 34 -9.44 -3.03 4.69
C ILE A 34 -10.10 -1.67 4.63
N GLU A 35 -10.26 -1.06 5.80
CA GLU A 35 -10.73 0.31 5.92
C GLU A 35 -9.54 1.20 6.23
N ALA A 36 -9.28 2.17 5.36
CA ALA A 36 -8.15 3.08 5.51
C ALA A 36 -8.52 4.46 5.00
N PRO A 37 -7.85 5.52 5.49
CA PRO A 37 -8.07 6.88 4.96
C PRO A 37 -7.68 6.96 3.48
N LEU A 38 -8.24 7.95 2.80
CA LEU A 38 -8.00 8.13 1.35
C LEU A 38 -6.55 8.37 1.00
N HIS A 39 -5.76 8.93 1.92
CA HIS A 39 -4.34 9.18 1.67
C HIS A 39 -3.47 7.92 1.82
N VAL A 40 -4.03 6.84 2.35
CA VAL A 40 -3.32 5.56 2.49
C VAL A 40 -3.76 4.66 1.34
N GLN A 41 -2.81 4.30 0.48
CA GLN A 41 -3.08 3.40 -0.63
C GLN A 41 -2.92 1.96 -0.15
N VAL A 42 -3.88 1.13 -0.51
CA VAL A 42 -3.89 -0.28 -0.15
C VAL A 42 -3.74 -1.10 -1.41
N HIS A 43 -2.66 -1.87 -1.49
CA HIS A 43 -2.37 -2.71 -2.64
C HIS A 43 -1.92 -4.09 -2.17
N ARG A 44 -2.26 -5.10 -2.96
CA ARG A 44 -1.63 -6.41 -2.80
C ARG A 44 -0.16 -6.28 -3.20
N GLU A 45 0.67 -7.11 -2.63
CA GLU A 45 2.13 -7.00 -2.82
C GLU A 45 2.52 -7.04 -4.30
N GLU A 46 1.96 -7.96 -5.08
CA GLU A 46 2.27 -8.08 -6.50
C GLU A 46 1.89 -6.84 -7.30
N ILE A 47 0.83 -6.14 -6.88
CA ILE A 47 0.42 -4.89 -7.52
C ILE A 47 1.35 -3.75 -7.11
N TYR A 48 1.71 -3.68 -5.84
CA TYR A 48 2.63 -2.68 -5.33
C TYR A 48 3.99 -2.77 -6.04
N GLU A 49 4.52 -3.97 -6.18
CA GLU A 49 5.79 -4.18 -6.87
C GLU A 49 5.73 -3.74 -8.33
N ARG A 50 4.61 -3.99 -9.00
CA ARG A 50 4.41 -3.56 -10.38
C ARG A 50 4.44 -2.05 -10.51
N ILE A 51 3.75 -1.35 -9.60
CA ILE A 51 3.73 0.11 -9.57
C ILE A 51 5.14 0.66 -9.36
N GLN A 52 5.89 0.10 -8.43
CA GLN A 52 7.25 0.54 -8.15
C GLN A 52 8.16 0.34 -9.34
N ARG A 53 8.04 -0.78 -10.04
CA ARG A 53 8.84 -1.03 -11.25
C ARG A 53 8.52 -0.05 -12.36
N GLN A 54 7.24 0.24 -12.58
CA GLN A 54 6.81 1.22 -13.58
C GLN A 54 7.33 2.61 -13.24
N ASN A 55 7.26 3.00 -12.00
CA ASN A 55 7.77 4.30 -11.54
C ASN A 55 9.27 4.41 -11.72
N ARG A 56 10.01 3.34 -11.43
CA ARG A 56 11.47 3.32 -11.64
C ARG A 56 11.84 3.45 -13.11
N ARG A 57 11.11 2.74 -13.98
CA ARG A 57 11.32 2.85 -15.43
C ARG A 57 11.03 4.26 -15.93
N ALA A 58 9.94 4.85 -15.49
CA ALA A 58 9.59 6.20 -15.86
C ALA A 58 10.67 7.20 -15.41
N ALA A 59 11.18 7.06 -14.19
CA ALA A 59 12.23 7.89 -13.66
C ALA A 59 13.53 7.71 -14.45
N ALA A 60 13.88 6.48 -14.80
CA ALA A 60 15.10 6.18 -15.55
C ALA A 60 15.06 6.73 -16.97
N GLN A 61 13.88 6.84 -17.56
CA GLN A 61 13.67 7.35 -18.91
C GLN A 61 13.38 8.85 -18.96
N ALA A 62 13.16 9.48 -17.79
CA ALA A 62 12.81 10.88 -17.73
C ALA A 62 14.02 11.77 -18.04
N PRO A 63 13.81 12.93 -18.72
CA PRO A 63 14.88 13.92 -18.86
C PRO A 63 15.35 14.42 -17.49
N ALA A 64 16.59 14.88 -17.44
CA ALA A 64 17.19 15.36 -16.18
C ALA A 64 16.33 16.44 -15.51
N ASP A 65 15.75 17.33 -16.29
CA ASP A 65 14.91 18.41 -15.78
C ASP A 65 13.65 17.85 -15.09
N LEU A 66 13.12 16.78 -15.63
CA LEU A 66 11.94 16.14 -15.07
C LEU A 66 12.26 15.45 -13.75
N GLU A 67 13.44 14.84 -13.67
CA GLU A 67 13.91 14.22 -12.43
C GLU A 67 14.07 15.26 -11.33
N GLU A 68 14.62 16.40 -11.67
CA GLU A 68 14.79 17.49 -10.74
C GLU A 68 13.44 18.01 -10.26
N ALA A 69 12.48 18.17 -11.17
CA ALA A 69 11.14 18.57 -10.82
C ALA A 69 10.46 17.57 -9.87
N VAL A 70 10.64 16.29 -10.11
CA VAL A 70 10.11 15.24 -9.24
C VAL A 70 10.76 15.31 -7.86
N ARG A 71 12.04 15.55 -7.77
CA ARG A 71 12.73 15.71 -6.50
C ARG A 71 12.19 16.90 -5.72
N LEU A 72 11.99 18.03 -6.38
CA LEU A 72 11.44 19.22 -5.76
C LEU A 72 10.04 18.97 -5.22
N LEU A 73 9.23 18.26 -5.98
CA LEU A 73 7.88 17.88 -5.53
C LEU A 73 7.93 16.99 -4.31
N ARG A 74 8.87 16.05 -4.26
CA ARG A 74 9.02 15.17 -3.11
C ARG A 74 9.47 15.92 -1.87
N THR A 75 10.38 16.89 -2.01
CA THR A 75 10.85 17.67 -0.88
C THR A 75 9.79 18.61 -0.35
N ASN A 76 8.86 19.03 -1.20
CA ASN A 76 7.76 19.91 -0.81
C ASN A 76 6.53 19.17 -0.31
N THR A 77 6.49 17.85 -0.43
CA THR A 77 5.36 17.06 0.03
C THR A 77 5.51 16.74 1.51
N PRO A 78 4.58 17.18 2.36
CA PRO A 78 4.64 16.83 3.78
C PRO A 78 4.46 15.33 3.96
N GLN A 79 5.28 14.77 4.79
CA GLN A 79 5.22 13.35 5.10
C GLN A 79 4.52 13.10 6.41
#